data_6f298714ebf563ea82ab19ac99359742
#
_entry.id   6f298714ebf563ea82ab19ac99359742
#
_cell.length_a   1.000
_cell.length_b   1.000
_cell.length_c   1.000
_cell.angle_alpha   90.00
_cell.angle_beta   90.00
_cell.angle_gamma   90.00
#
_symmetry.space_group_name_H-M   'P 1'
#
loop_
_entity.id
_entity.type
_entity.pdbx_description
1 polymer ?
#
loop_
_entity_poly.entity_id
_entity_poly.type
_entity_poly.pdbx_seq_one_letter_code
_entity_poly.pdbx_strand_id
1 'polypeptide(L)'
;MKSFLQQFTENSTYQSLLKHLQTKENAEVTGLAGASLSIVIANLFNTVYRPLLVLLPDKEESAYILNDLETLVGEQQVLFFPDSYRRPYQIEDTDNANVLLRAEVLNQLSHSTKPLLIVSYPEALFEKVITRKQLEKNTLKIQKGDSLTIDFLNEVLFSYHFNRTDFVTEPGEFSVRGGIVDVFSFSNNEPYRIEFFGNEVDSIRTFDVESQLSTAQLSKITIIPNVENKESDEIRQSFLEYISEQTLFIGKDMGFFDAKIEKLFAKATDIYQKLPNEVKRTPPEELYCQATDLLKQIQRFQQVNINATTPTSKNKKEFSFHTTPQPSFNKQFELLISYFNN
;
A
#
# COMPACT_ATOMS: atom_id res chain seq x y z
N MET A 1 23.76 0.03 10.18
CA MET A 1 22.94 0.60 9.10
C MET A 1 22.87 2.13 9.12
N LYS A 2 22.53 2.80 10.22
CA LYS A 2 22.48 4.29 10.26
C LYS A 2 23.78 4.98 9.78
N SER A 3 24.93 4.44 10.09
CA SER A 3 26.24 4.96 9.65
C SER A 3 26.41 4.89 8.12
N PHE A 4 25.93 3.84 7.46
CA PHE A 4 26.02 3.67 6.02
C PHE A 4 25.08 4.65 5.25
N LEU A 5 23.84 4.77 5.67
CA LEU A 5 22.92 5.77 5.12
C LEU A 5 23.48 7.19 5.29
N GLN A 6 24.11 7.46 6.42
CA GLN A 6 24.72 8.76 6.72
C GLN A 6 25.89 9.08 5.78
N GLN A 7 26.76 8.10 5.47
CA GLN A 7 27.84 8.29 4.48
C GLN A 7 27.31 8.61 3.09
N PHE A 8 26.18 7.98 2.68
CA PHE A 8 25.58 8.26 1.38
C PHE A 8 25.02 9.70 1.31
N THR A 9 24.59 10.27 2.43
CA THR A 9 24.12 11.67 2.44
C THR A 9 25.24 12.69 2.13
N GLU A 10 26.49 12.34 2.27
CA GLU A 10 27.65 13.20 1.93
C GLU A 10 27.94 13.22 0.42
N ASN A 11 27.30 12.37 -0.37
CA ASN A 11 27.46 12.34 -1.83
C ASN A 11 27.02 13.67 -2.45
N SER A 12 27.86 14.28 -3.27
CA SER A 12 27.62 15.60 -3.86
C SER A 12 26.40 15.64 -4.78
N THR A 13 26.14 14.57 -5.54
CA THR A 13 24.95 14.44 -6.40
C THR A 13 23.68 14.37 -5.55
N TYR A 14 23.71 13.60 -4.47
CA TYR A 14 22.58 13.53 -3.51
C TYR A 14 22.30 14.87 -2.86
N GLN A 15 23.32 15.59 -2.39
CA GLN A 15 23.15 16.93 -1.81
C GLN A 15 22.58 17.93 -2.82
N SER A 16 23.03 17.85 -4.08
CA SER A 16 22.53 18.69 -5.17
C SER A 16 21.05 18.37 -5.47
N LEU A 17 20.66 17.09 -5.46
CA LEU A 17 19.27 16.66 -5.60
C LEU A 17 18.40 17.21 -4.45
N LEU A 18 18.83 17.06 -3.19
CA LEU A 18 18.10 17.59 -2.04
C LEU A 18 17.87 19.09 -2.13
N LYS A 19 18.90 19.86 -2.48
CA LYS A 19 18.79 21.31 -2.66
C LYS A 19 17.81 21.65 -3.77
N HIS A 20 17.80 20.91 -4.86
CA HIS A 20 16.86 21.12 -5.96
C HIS A 20 15.41 20.80 -5.53
N LEU A 21 15.17 19.71 -4.78
CA LEU A 21 13.82 19.36 -4.32
C LEU A 21 13.21 20.43 -3.38
N GLN A 22 14.02 21.28 -2.73
CA GLN A 22 13.52 22.41 -1.95
C GLN A 22 12.87 23.48 -2.82
N THR A 23 13.22 23.58 -4.11
CA THR A 23 12.59 24.53 -5.06
C THR A 23 11.21 24.09 -5.52
N LYS A 24 10.77 22.89 -5.13
CA LYS A 24 9.54 22.21 -5.58
C LYS A 24 9.50 21.89 -7.07
N GLU A 25 10.62 21.94 -7.76
CA GLU A 25 10.75 21.53 -9.15
C GLU A 25 10.92 20.01 -9.23
N ASN A 26 10.56 19.45 -10.39
CA ASN A 26 10.72 18.03 -10.69
C ASN A 26 12.19 17.71 -10.99
N ALA A 27 12.63 16.50 -10.66
CA ALA A 27 13.98 16.02 -10.90
C ALA A 27 13.99 14.74 -11.75
N GLU A 28 15.06 14.56 -12.50
CA GLU A 28 15.38 13.29 -13.16
C GLU A 28 16.63 12.69 -12.50
N VAL A 29 16.59 11.41 -12.19
CA VAL A 29 17.70 10.68 -11.56
C VAL A 29 18.08 9.53 -12.44
N THR A 30 19.39 9.39 -12.73
CA THR A 30 19.94 8.33 -13.56
C THR A 30 21.13 7.65 -12.89
N GLY A 31 21.54 6.50 -13.41
CA GLY A 31 22.76 5.80 -12.98
C GLY A 31 22.68 5.13 -11.60
N LEU A 32 21.47 4.81 -11.12
CA LEU A 32 21.26 3.99 -9.94
C LEU A 32 21.20 2.50 -10.32
N ALA A 33 21.99 1.68 -9.66
CA ALA A 33 22.06 0.24 -9.87
C ALA A 33 21.97 -0.53 -8.54
N GLY A 34 21.31 -1.69 -8.57
CA GLY A 34 21.16 -2.56 -7.39
C GLY A 34 20.51 -1.83 -6.22
N ALA A 35 21.01 -2.03 -5.00
CA ALA A 35 20.47 -1.45 -3.77
C ALA A 35 20.59 0.09 -3.68
N SER A 36 21.32 0.75 -4.61
CA SER A 36 21.47 2.23 -4.57
C SER A 36 20.13 2.96 -4.70
N LEU A 37 19.17 2.38 -5.41
CA LEU A 37 17.81 2.91 -5.51
C LEU A 37 17.14 2.97 -4.14
N SER A 38 17.10 1.85 -3.43
CA SER A 38 16.51 1.76 -2.07
C SER A 38 17.20 2.72 -1.10
N ILE A 39 18.53 2.86 -1.20
CA ILE A 39 19.33 3.78 -0.36
C ILE A 39 18.96 5.25 -0.64
N VAL A 40 18.84 5.65 -1.91
CA VAL A 40 18.42 7.01 -2.28
C VAL A 40 17.03 7.30 -1.77
N ILE A 41 16.08 6.40 -1.96
CA ILE A 41 14.68 6.56 -1.51
C ILE A 41 14.63 6.67 0.02
N ALA A 42 15.30 5.77 0.76
CA ALA A 42 15.34 5.80 2.22
C ALA A 42 15.95 7.10 2.76
N ASN A 43 17.05 7.58 2.16
CA ASN A 43 17.64 8.85 2.53
C ASN A 43 16.73 10.04 2.22
N LEU A 44 16.06 10.06 1.06
CA LEU A 44 15.08 11.09 0.72
C LEU A 44 13.96 11.12 1.76
N PHE A 45 13.37 9.98 2.12
CA PHE A 45 12.32 9.90 3.11
C PHE A 45 12.75 10.47 4.47
N ASN A 46 13.93 10.06 4.95
CA ASN A 46 14.48 10.52 6.23
C ASN A 46 14.83 12.02 6.22
N THR A 47 15.16 12.60 5.06
CA THR A 47 15.65 13.98 4.96
C THR A 47 14.54 14.98 4.64
N VAL A 48 13.66 14.67 3.69
CA VAL A 48 12.61 15.62 3.26
C VAL A 48 11.41 15.67 4.22
N TYR A 49 11.26 14.68 5.09
CA TYR A 49 10.24 14.58 6.14
C TYR A 49 8.81 14.86 5.64
N ARG A 50 8.46 14.25 4.52
CA ARG A 50 7.11 14.31 3.93
C ARG A 50 6.72 12.94 3.36
N PRO A 51 5.42 12.67 3.12
CA PRO A 51 4.99 11.41 2.53
C PRO A 51 5.67 11.16 1.18
N LEU A 52 6.02 9.90 0.90
CA LEU A 52 6.55 9.44 -0.38
C LEU A 52 5.62 8.37 -0.97
N LEU A 53 5.37 8.47 -2.28
CA LEU A 53 4.80 7.39 -3.08
C LEU A 53 5.84 6.94 -4.11
N VAL A 54 6.29 5.70 -3.98
CA VAL A 54 7.25 5.07 -4.88
C VAL A 54 6.49 4.15 -5.82
N LEU A 55 6.48 4.51 -7.10
CA LEU A 55 5.86 3.72 -8.16
C LEU A 55 6.93 3.00 -8.97
N LEU A 56 6.91 1.68 -8.91
CA LEU A 56 7.82 0.78 -9.59
C LEU A 56 7.14 0.12 -10.80
N PRO A 57 7.89 -0.41 -11.78
CA PRO A 57 7.32 -0.94 -13.01
C PRO A 57 6.35 -2.11 -12.83
N ASP A 58 6.56 -2.92 -11.81
CA ASP A 58 5.77 -4.12 -11.56
C ASP A 58 5.79 -4.56 -10.07
N LYS A 59 5.01 -5.60 -9.78
CA LYS A 59 4.85 -6.18 -8.44
C LYS A 59 6.14 -6.79 -7.90
N GLU A 60 6.93 -7.44 -8.76
CA GLU A 60 8.14 -8.15 -8.34
C GLU A 60 9.21 -7.16 -7.87
N GLU A 61 9.47 -6.14 -8.66
CA GLU A 61 10.41 -5.09 -8.29
C GLU A 61 9.92 -4.33 -7.05
N SER A 62 8.61 -4.08 -6.94
CA SER A 62 8.02 -3.46 -5.76
C SER A 62 8.25 -4.26 -4.49
N ALA A 63 8.16 -5.59 -4.54
CA ALA A 63 8.41 -6.45 -3.40
C ALA A 63 9.90 -6.43 -2.97
N TYR A 64 10.84 -6.40 -3.91
CA TYR A 64 12.26 -6.27 -3.59
C TYR A 64 12.58 -4.93 -2.92
N ILE A 65 12.12 -3.84 -3.50
CA ILE A 65 12.36 -2.50 -2.97
C ILE A 65 11.66 -2.30 -1.62
N LEU A 66 10.46 -2.85 -1.43
CA LEU A 66 9.74 -2.85 -0.17
C LEU A 66 10.60 -3.46 0.95
N ASN A 67 11.09 -4.68 0.77
CA ASN A 67 11.92 -5.38 1.76
C ASN A 67 13.20 -4.59 2.13
N ASP A 68 13.84 -3.98 1.13
CA ASP A 68 14.99 -3.11 1.38
C ASP A 68 14.59 -1.88 2.21
N LEU A 69 13.48 -1.22 1.87
CA LEU A 69 13.02 -0.01 2.55
C LEU A 69 12.54 -0.29 3.97
N GLU A 70 11.86 -1.41 4.22
CA GLU A 70 11.50 -1.86 5.56
C GLU A 70 12.75 -2.04 6.45
N THR A 71 13.81 -2.60 5.87
CA THR A 71 15.10 -2.77 6.57
C THR A 71 15.80 -1.43 6.84
N LEU A 72 15.74 -0.48 5.89
CA LEU A 72 16.48 0.79 5.95
C LEU A 72 15.76 1.88 6.75
N VAL A 73 14.44 1.92 6.70
CA VAL A 73 13.58 2.95 7.30
C VAL A 73 12.90 2.44 8.56
N GLY A 74 12.38 1.21 8.50
CA GLY A 74 11.60 0.55 9.53
C GLY A 74 10.17 0.24 9.06
N GLU A 75 9.69 -0.95 9.38
CA GLU A 75 8.41 -1.51 8.93
C GLU A 75 7.19 -0.60 9.23
N GLN A 76 7.20 0.11 10.35
CA GLN A 76 6.05 0.94 10.76
C GLN A 76 5.78 2.15 9.88
N GLN A 77 6.73 2.58 9.05
CA GLN A 77 6.61 3.76 8.20
C GLN A 77 6.58 3.43 6.71
N VAL A 78 6.88 2.19 6.36
CA VAL A 78 6.90 1.69 4.98
C VAL A 78 5.66 0.82 4.78
N LEU A 79 4.86 1.14 3.77
CA LEU A 79 3.61 0.46 3.48
C LEU A 79 3.59 -0.03 2.05
N PHE A 80 2.99 -1.18 1.82
CA PHE A 80 2.77 -1.72 0.48
C PHE A 80 1.33 -1.53 0.05
N PHE A 81 1.14 -0.95 -1.14
CA PHE A 81 -0.18 -0.78 -1.73
C PHE A 81 -0.28 -1.64 -3.00
N PRO A 82 -0.74 -2.93 -2.89
CA PRO A 82 -0.85 -3.86 -4.00
C PRO A 82 -2.18 -3.72 -4.77
N ASP A 83 -2.32 -4.44 -5.90
CA ASP A 83 -3.60 -4.72 -6.53
C ASP A 83 -4.44 -5.70 -5.70
N SER A 84 -5.76 -5.58 -5.75
CA SER A 84 -6.68 -6.43 -4.97
C SER A 84 -7.10 -7.70 -5.71
N TYR A 85 -6.99 -7.73 -7.04
CA TYR A 85 -7.46 -8.81 -7.90
C TYR A 85 -6.39 -9.28 -8.87
N ARG A 86 -6.43 -10.57 -9.15
CA ARG A 86 -5.66 -11.15 -10.26
C ARG A 86 -6.25 -10.80 -11.62
N ARG A 87 -7.57 -10.62 -11.70
CA ARG A 87 -8.28 -10.26 -12.93
C ARG A 87 -9.49 -9.37 -12.64
N PRO A 88 -9.77 -8.35 -13.48
CA PRO A 88 -10.98 -7.53 -13.35
C PRO A 88 -12.24 -8.40 -13.34
N TYR A 89 -13.22 -8.05 -12.50
CA TYR A 89 -14.53 -8.71 -12.36
C TYR A 89 -14.54 -10.18 -11.92
N GLN A 90 -13.41 -10.75 -11.51
CA GLN A 90 -13.37 -12.08 -10.89
C GLN A 90 -13.31 -11.92 -9.37
N ILE A 91 -14.49 -11.85 -8.73
CA ILE A 91 -14.62 -11.68 -7.27
C ILE A 91 -14.05 -12.89 -6.51
N GLU A 92 -14.17 -14.08 -7.09
CA GLU A 92 -13.65 -15.35 -6.54
C GLU A 92 -12.10 -15.38 -6.47
N ASP A 93 -11.42 -14.53 -7.24
CA ASP A 93 -9.95 -14.44 -7.28
C ASP A 93 -9.41 -13.26 -6.41
N THR A 94 -10.19 -12.76 -5.45
CA THR A 94 -9.74 -11.72 -4.51
C THR A 94 -8.64 -12.26 -3.61
N ASP A 95 -7.52 -11.56 -3.56
CA ASP A 95 -6.44 -11.86 -2.63
C ASP A 95 -6.68 -11.14 -1.30
N ASN A 96 -7.21 -11.86 -0.30
CA ASN A 96 -7.54 -11.29 1.00
C ASN A 96 -6.33 -10.64 1.68
N ALA A 97 -5.12 -11.16 1.48
CA ALA A 97 -3.91 -10.53 2.02
C ALA A 97 -3.64 -9.17 1.37
N ASN A 98 -3.83 -9.05 0.05
CA ASN A 98 -3.69 -7.78 -0.64
C ASN A 98 -4.79 -6.77 -0.22
N VAL A 99 -6.02 -7.23 -0.01
CA VAL A 99 -7.12 -6.38 0.49
C VAL A 99 -6.79 -5.84 1.89
N LEU A 100 -6.22 -6.68 2.76
CA LEU A 100 -5.76 -6.28 4.07
C LEU A 100 -4.69 -5.17 3.99
N LEU A 101 -3.66 -5.36 3.15
CA LEU A 101 -2.60 -4.37 2.93
C LEU A 101 -3.16 -3.04 2.40
N ARG A 102 -4.10 -3.08 1.46
CA ARG A 102 -4.77 -1.87 0.94
C ARG A 102 -5.57 -1.16 2.02
N ALA A 103 -6.35 -1.91 2.81
CA ALA A 103 -7.13 -1.35 3.92
C ALA A 103 -6.22 -0.71 4.98
N GLU A 104 -5.09 -1.35 5.30
CA GLU A 104 -4.08 -0.80 6.21
C GLU A 104 -3.53 0.53 5.70
N VAL A 105 -3.13 0.62 4.42
CA VAL A 105 -2.63 1.87 3.81
C VAL A 105 -3.67 2.96 3.91
N LEU A 106 -4.94 2.71 3.54
CA LEU A 106 -6.01 3.70 3.59
C LEU A 106 -6.30 4.17 5.03
N ASN A 107 -6.28 3.23 5.98
CA ASN A 107 -6.45 3.53 7.41
C ASN A 107 -5.29 4.36 7.96
N GLN A 108 -4.05 3.97 7.68
CA GLN A 108 -2.85 4.70 8.09
C GLN A 108 -2.82 6.12 7.51
N LEU A 109 -3.15 6.31 6.25
CA LEU A 109 -3.26 7.62 5.59
C LEU A 109 -4.34 8.51 6.22
N SER A 110 -5.38 7.91 6.83
CA SER A 110 -6.47 8.66 7.49
C SER A 110 -6.13 9.10 8.90
N HIS A 111 -5.24 8.38 9.60
CA HIS A 111 -5.01 8.57 11.04
C HIS A 111 -3.56 8.93 11.39
N SER A 112 -2.57 8.66 10.52
CA SER A 112 -1.17 8.93 10.83
C SER A 112 -0.88 10.43 10.78
N THR A 113 -0.15 10.90 11.78
CA THR A 113 0.43 12.25 11.83
C THR A 113 1.88 12.27 11.33
N LYS A 114 2.48 11.09 11.13
CA LYS A 114 3.86 10.95 10.64
C LYS A 114 3.85 10.72 9.13
N PRO A 115 4.90 11.15 8.42
CA PRO A 115 5.06 10.79 7.03
C PRO A 115 5.10 9.28 6.83
N LEU A 116 4.49 8.82 5.75
CA LEU A 116 4.48 7.41 5.33
C LEU A 116 5.18 7.28 3.98
N LEU A 117 5.91 6.18 3.81
CA LEU A 117 6.50 5.76 2.53
C LEU A 117 5.67 4.63 1.98
N ILE A 118 5.06 4.85 0.82
CA ILE A 118 4.18 3.87 0.17
C ILE A 118 4.88 3.36 -1.08
N VAL A 119 4.98 2.04 -1.20
CA VAL A 119 5.48 1.35 -2.40
C VAL A 119 4.31 0.76 -3.16
N SER A 120 4.27 0.98 -4.46
CA SER A 120 3.19 0.51 -5.32
C SER A 120 3.65 0.30 -6.77
N TYR A 121 2.74 -0.14 -7.64
CA TYR A 121 2.95 -0.41 -9.06
C TYR A 121 1.68 -0.09 -9.87
N PRO A 122 1.74 -0.03 -11.21
CA PRO A 122 0.65 0.47 -12.04
C PRO A 122 -0.69 -0.26 -11.86
N GLU A 123 -0.68 -1.59 -11.71
CA GLU A 123 -1.89 -2.39 -11.54
C GLU A 123 -2.65 -2.02 -10.26
N ALA A 124 -1.92 -1.69 -9.20
CA ALA A 124 -2.52 -1.25 -7.95
C ALA A 124 -3.17 0.13 -8.05
N LEU A 125 -2.54 1.08 -8.77
CA LEU A 125 -3.09 2.42 -8.99
C LEU A 125 -4.24 2.43 -10.01
N PHE A 126 -4.32 1.41 -10.86
CA PHE A 126 -5.42 1.22 -11.79
C PHE A 126 -6.76 1.06 -11.07
N GLU A 127 -6.78 0.42 -9.92
CA GLU A 127 -7.97 0.18 -9.12
C GLU A 127 -8.33 1.41 -8.27
N LYS A 128 -9.59 1.87 -8.38
CA LYS A 128 -10.12 2.92 -7.51
C LYS A 128 -10.34 2.40 -6.10
N VAL A 129 -10.18 3.29 -5.13
CA VAL A 129 -10.41 3.04 -3.71
C VAL A 129 -11.67 3.75 -3.21
N ILE A 130 -12.24 3.30 -2.11
CA ILE A 130 -13.31 4.01 -1.41
C ILE A 130 -12.83 5.39 -0.95
N THR A 131 -13.74 6.36 -0.87
CA THR A 131 -13.37 7.69 -0.38
C THR A 131 -13.06 7.66 1.13
N ARG A 132 -12.26 8.62 1.61
CA ARG A 132 -11.96 8.76 3.04
C ARG A 132 -13.24 8.86 3.89
N LYS A 133 -14.23 9.60 3.41
CA LYS A 133 -15.52 9.75 4.08
C LYS A 133 -16.27 8.41 4.19
N GLN A 134 -16.23 7.59 3.15
CA GLN A 134 -16.83 6.24 3.17
C GLN A 134 -16.09 5.32 4.13
N LEU A 135 -14.75 5.34 4.11
CA LEU A 135 -13.95 4.55 5.05
C LEU A 135 -14.30 4.90 6.51
N GLU A 136 -14.33 6.20 6.84
CA GLU A 136 -14.66 6.66 8.18
C GLU A 136 -16.09 6.25 8.60
N LYS A 137 -17.06 6.36 7.69
CA LYS A 137 -18.45 5.95 7.95
C LYS A 137 -18.59 4.44 8.19
N ASN A 138 -17.80 3.64 7.46
CA ASN A 138 -17.83 2.18 7.52
C ASN A 138 -16.78 1.62 8.50
N THR A 139 -16.27 2.43 9.42
CA THR A 139 -15.30 2.03 10.42
C THR A 139 -15.94 2.03 11.81
N LEU A 140 -15.97 0.86 12.46
CA LEU A 140 -16.44 0.72 13.83
C LEU A 140 -15.24 0.76 14.79
N LYS A 141 -15.27 1.70 15.73
CA LYS A 141 -14.28 1.78 16.81
C LYS A 141 -14.90 1.25 18.09
N ILE A 142 -14.19 0.34 18.75
CA ILE A 142 -14.63 -0.28 20.02
C ILE A 142 -13.48 -0.12 21.03
N GLN A 143 -13.82 0.27 22.24
CA GLN A 143 -12.88 0.33 23.36
C GLN A 143 -13.43 -0.40 24.58
N LYS A 144 -12.52 -0.84 25.45
CA LYS A 144 -12.89 -1.43 26.75
C LYS A 144 -13.75 -0.46 27.55
N GLY A 145 -14.86 -0.96 28.10
CA GLY A 145 -15.85 -0.18 28.85
C GLY A 145 -16.97 0.43 27.98
N ASP A 146 -16.93 0.26 26.64
CA ASP A 146 -18.02 0.71 25.79
C ASP A 146 -19.30 -0.08 26.10
N SER A 147 -20.44 0.63 26.12
CA SER A 147 -21.76 0.01 26.19
C SER A 147 -22.22 -0.38 24.80
N LEU A 148 -22.11 -1.65 24.48
CA LEU A 148 -22.36 -2.24 23.18
C LEU A 148 -23.00 -3.62 23.36
N THR A 149 -24.08 -3.91 22.62
CA THR A 149 -24.66 -5.26 22.63
C THR A 149 -24.02 -6.16 21.57
N ILE A 150 -23.95 -7.47 21.87
CA ILE A 150 -23.49 -8.48 20.89
C ILE A 150 -24.39 -8.47 19.66
N ASP A 151 -25.70 -8.29 19.80
CA ASP A 151 -26.64 -8.24 18.69
C ASP A 151 -26.35 -7.06 17.76
N PHE A 152 -26.11 -5.86 18.31
CA PHE A 152 -25.71 -4.70 17.51
C PHE A 152 -24.39 -4.95 16.77
N LEU A 153 -23.37 -5.50 17.46
CA LEU A 153 -22.10 -5.83 16.81
C LEU A 153 -22.29 -6.84 15.67
N ASN A 154 -23.12 -7.86 15.90
CA ASN A 154 -23.47 -8.87 14.91
C ASN A 154 -24.14 -8.24 13.67
N GLU A 155 -25.13 -7.33 13.86
CA GLU A 155 -25.78 -6.60 12.76
C GLU A 155 -24.77 -5.75 11.96
N VAL A 156 -23.86 -5.05 12.64
CA VAL A 156 -22.81 -4.25 12.00
C VAL A 156 -21.87 -5.15 11.19
N LEU A 157 -21.41 -6.28 11.74
CA LEU A 157 -20.55 -7.21 11.05
C LEU A 157 -21.22 -7.79 9.79
N PHE A 158 -22.49 -8.14 9.85
CA PHE A 158 -23.25 -8.55 8.66
C PHE A 158 -23.39 -7.40 7.64
N SER A 159 -23.64 -6.16 8.10
CA SER A 159 -23.71 -5.00 7.19
C SER A 159 -22.36 -4.70 6.52
N TYR A 160 -21.26 -5.10 7.14
CA TYR A 160 -19.90 -5.04 6.60
C TYR A 160 -19.53 -6.23 5.71
N HIS A 161 -20.49 -7.13 5.45
CA HIS A 161 -20.30 -8.36 4.67
C HIS A 161 -19.27 -9.32 5.24
N PHE A 162 -19.14 -9.35 6.58
CA PHE A 162 -18.35 -10.36 7.25
C PHE A 162 -19.09 -11.71 7.25
N ASN A 163 -18.38 -12.78 7.05
CA ASN A 163 -18.89 -14.13 7.08
C ASN A 163 -18.89 -14.70 8.50
N ARG A 164 -20.02 -15.23 8.95
CA ARG A 164 -20.07 -15.89 10.25
C ARG A 164 -19.56 -17.33 10.13
N THR A 165 -18.58 -17.68 10.98
CA THR A 165 -17.93 -18.99 11.03
C THR A 165 -17.92 -19.52 12.47
N ASP A 166 -17.58 -20.80 12.65
CA ASP A 166 -17.37 -21.38 13.97
C ASP A 166 -16.04 -20.94 14.59
N PHE A 167 -14.99 -20.87 13.75
CA PHE A 167 -13.65 -20.40 14.10
C PHE A 167 -13.18 -19.39 13.07
N VAL A 168 -12.61 -18.31 13.55
CA VAL A 168 -12.09 -17.22 12.71
C VAL A 168 -10.66 -17.55 12.29
N THR A 169 -10.41 -17.59 10.99
CA THR A 169 -9.12 -17.93 10.39
C THR A 169 -8.65 -16.93 9.33
N GLU A 170 -9.58 -16.20 8.70
CA GLU A 170 -9.27 -15.28 7.60
C GLU A 170 -9.90 -13.90 7.82
N PRO A 171 -9.30 -12.81 7.25
CA PRO A 171 -9.92 -11.48 7.25
C PRO A 171 -11.33 -11.51 6.64
N GLY A 172 -12.27 -10.83 7.29
CA GLY A 172 -13.68 -10.82 6.88
C GLY A 172 -14.52 -11.93 7.54
N GLU A 173 -13.96 -12.69 8.46
CA GLU A 173 -14.69 -13.67 9.26
C GLU A 173 -14.98 -13.18 10.67
N PHE A 174 -16.08 -13.67 11.25
CA PHE A 174 -16.38 -13.49 12.66
C PHE A 174 -17.12 -14.70 13.26
N SER A 175 -17.01 -14.84 14.58
CA SER A 175 -17.65 -15.90 15.35
C SER A 175 -18.25 -15.33 16.62
N VAL A 176 -19.42 -15.85 17.04
CA VAL A 176 -20.09 -15.45 18.29
C VAL A 176 -20.31 -16.69 19.14
N ARG A 177 -19.69 -16.73 20.32
CA ARG A 177 -19.74 -17.86 21.27
C ARG A 177 -20.04 -17.36 22.69
N GLY A 178 -21.33 -17.41 23.08
CA GLY A 178 -21.76 -16.88 24.37
C GLY A 178 -21.47 -15.36 24.48
N GLY A 179 -20.68 -14.97 25.47
CA GLY A 179 -20.26 -13.56 25.68
C GLY A 179 -19.01 -13.16 24.90
N ILE A 180 -18.57 -13.94 23.92
CA ILE A 180 -17.33 -13.68 23.17
C ILE A 180 -17.64 -13.48 21.69
N VAL A 181 -17.09 -12.43 21.10
CA VAL A 181 -17.10 -12.18 19.68
C VAL A 181 -15.65 -12.16 19.17
N ASP A 182 -15.32 -13.11 18.31
CA ASP A 182 -14.07 -13.13 17.58
C ASP A 182 -14.30 -12.49 16.20
N VAL A 183 -13.42 -11.60 15.75
CA VAL A 183 -13.55 -10.92 14.46
C VAL A 183 -12.18 -10.68 13.83
N PHE A 184 -12.01 -11.06 12.57
CA PHE A 184 -10.81 -10.75 11.78
C PHE A 184 -11.11 -9.56 10.86
N SER A 185 -10.80 -8.39 11.36
CA SER A 185 -10.97 -7.13 10.64
C SER A 185 -9.89 -6.97 9.57
N PHE A 186 -10.20 -6.23 8.49
CA PHE A 186 -9.20 -5.79 7.49
C PHE A 186 -8.30 -4.64 8.00
N SER A 187 -8.29 -4.36 9.31
CA SER A 187 -7.43 -3.35 9.93
C SER A 187 -6.19 -3.89 10.64
N ASN A 188 -6.04 -5.20 10.75
CA ASN A 188 -4.97 -5.83 11.52
C ASN A 188 -4.61 -7.20 10.98
N ASN A 189 -3.38 -7.65 11.21
CA ASN A 189 -2.85 -8.95 10.79
C ASN A 189 -3.26 -10.10 11.71
N GLU A 190 -3.78 -9.80 12.91
CA GLU A 190 -4.32 -10.75 13.86
C GLU A 190 -5.79 -10.46 14.14
N PRO A 191 -6.64 -11.48 14.32
CA PRO A 191 -8.03 -11.28 14.70
C PRO A 191 -8.17 -10.75 16.12
N TYR A 192 -9.29 -10.11 16.39
CA TYR A 192 -9.67 -9.60 17.70
C TYR A 192 -10.64 -10.55 18.40
N ARG A 193 -10.44 -10.73 19.71
CA ARG A 193 -11.37 -11.38 20.63
C ARG A 193 -11.92 -10.35 21.60
N ILE A 194 -13.23 -10.11 21.54
CA ILE A 194 -13.96 -9.15 22.35
C ILE A 194 -14.82 -9.91 23.34
N GLU A 195 -14.57 -9.74 24.62
CA GLU A 195 -15.37 -10.32 25.69
C GLU A 195 -16.36 -9.31 26.23
N PHE A 196 -17.58 -9.76 26.47
CA PHE A 196 -18.67 -8.96 26.98
C PHE A 196 -19.11 -9.45 28.35
N PHE A 197 -19.34 -8.50 29.25
CA PHE A 197 -20.07 -8.73 30.48
C PHE A 197 -21.43 -8.00 30.42
N GLY A 198 -22.47 -8.74 30.10
CA GLY A 198 -23.77 -8.15 29.74
C GLY A 198 -23.65 -7.34 28.44
N ASN A 199 -23.91 -6.03 28.53
CA ASN A 199 -23.81 -5.09 27.40
C ASN A 199 -22.57 -4.21 27.47
N GLU A 200 -21.57 -4.57 28.26
CA GLU A 200 -20.31 -3.83 28.36
C GLU A 200 -19.14 -4.64 27.80
N VAL A 201 -18.26 -3.98 27.08
CA VAL A 201 -17.00 -4.56 26.58
C VAL A 201 -16.03 -4.70 27.76
N ASP A 202 -15.86 -5.92 28.27
CA ASP A 202 -15.00 -6.20 29.44
C ASP A 202 -13.52 -6.29 29.05
N SER A 203 -13.21 -7.03 27.98
CA SER A 203 -11.84 -7.15 27.51
C SER A 203 -11.75 -7.24 25.99
N ILE A 204 -10.61 -6.80 25.45
CA ILE A 204 -10.28 -6.90 24.03
C ILE A 204 -8.86 -7.45 23.93
N ARG A 205 -8.67 -8.47 23.07
CA ARG A 205 -7.37 -9.12 22.84
C ARG A 205 -7.18 -9.44 21.36
N THR A 206 -5.95 -9.55 20.90
CA THR A 206 -5.63 -10.27 19.68
C THR A 206 -5.42 -11.75 20.01
N PHE A 207 -5.54 -12.60 18.99
CA PHE A 207 -5.24 -14.03 19.14
C PHE A 207 -4.64 -14.60 17.84
N ASP A 208 -3.87 -15.66 18.01
CA ASP A 208 -3.26 -16.39 16.91
C ASP A 208 -4.26 -17.38 16.29
N VAL A 209 -4.37 -17.36 14.96
CA VAL A 209 -5.39 -18.12 14.22
C VAL A 209 -5.19 -19.65 14.29
N GLU A 210 -3.94 -20.11 14.40
CA GLU A 210 -3.63 -21.55 14.42
C GLU A 210 -3.88 -22.15 15.81
N SER A 211 -3.37 -21.50 16.84
CA SER A 211 -3.49 -21.97 18.23
C SER A 211 -4.78 -21.54 18.92
N GLN A 212 -5.48 -20.52 18.38
CA GLN A 212 -6.64 -19.86 18.98
C GLN A 212 -6.37 -19.24 20.36
N LEU A 213 -5.07 -19.04 20.72
CA LEU A 213 -4.64 -18.46 21.99
C LEU A 213 -4.46 -16.94 21.87
N SER A 214 -4.87 -16.24 22.92
CA SER A 214 -4.69 -14.78 22.98
C SER A 214 -3.21 -14.40 22.99
N THR A 215 -2.85 -13.38 22.22
CA THR A 215 -1.46 -12.89 22.03
C THR A 215 -1.21 -11.58 22.78
N ALA A 216 -2.09 -10.57 22.62
CA ALA A 216 -1.93 -9.28 23.26
C ALA A 216 -3.25 -8.71 23.77
N GLN A 217 -3.20 -7.94 24.86
CA GLN A 217 -4.34 -7.19 25.36
C GLN A 217 -4.37 -5.79 24.79
N LEU A 218 -5.55 -5.34 24.36
CA LEU A 218 -5.77 -4.03 23.74
C LEU A 218 -6.78 -3.21 24.55
N SER A 219 -6.62 -1.89 24.53
CA SER A 219 -7.61 -0.98 25.13
C SER A 219 -8.67 -0.54 24.13
N LYS A 220 -8.35 -0.55 22.83
CA LYS A 220 -9.25 -0.14 21.73
C LYS A 220 -8.88 -0.88 20.46
N ILE A 221 -9.87 -1.08 19.61
CA ILE A 221 -9.71 -1.64 18.26
C ILE A 221 -10.50 -0.86 17.23
N THR A 222 -10.19 -1.12 15.98
CA THR A 222 -10.89 -0.59 14.82
C THR A 222 -11.29 -1.77 13.93
N ILE A 223 -12.57 -1.89 13.61
CA ILE A 223 -13.07 -2.89 12.67
C ILE A 223 -13.39 -2.19 11.36
N ILE A 224 -12.72 -2.62 10.30
CA ILE A 224 -12.87 -2.11 8.94
C ILE A 224 -13.42 -3.24 8.06
N PRO A 225 -14.44 -2.97 7.22
CA PRO A 225 -14.97 -3.94 6.26
C PRO A 225 -13.97 -4.19 5.13
N ASN A 226 -14.31 -5.12 4.24
CA ASN A 226 -13.59 -5.28 2.99
C ASN A 226 -13.76 -4.03 2.12
N VAL A 227 -12.72 -3.20 2.07
CA VAL A 227 -12.69 -1.93 1.31
C VAL A 227 -12.71 -2.12 -0.21
N GLU A 228 -12.54 -3.36 -0.66
CA GLU A 228 -12.50 -3.73 -2.08
C GLU A 228 -13.80 -4.42 -2.55
N ASN A 229 -14.83 -4.47 -1.72
CA ASN A 229 -16.13 -5.01 -2.14
C ASN A 229 -16.73 -4.13 -3.26
N LYS A 230 -16.70 -4.64 -4.50
CA LYS A 230 -17.16 -3.95 -5.71
C LYS A 230 -18.67 -4.10 -5.98
N GLU A 231 -19.38 -4.83 -5.15
CA GLU A 231 -20.83 -4.96 -5.22
C GLU A 231 -21.56 -3.85 -4.46
N SER A 232 -20.84 -3.07 -3.67
CA SER A 232 -21.41 -1.94 -2.93
C SER A 232 -21.59 -0.70 -3.82
N ASP A 233 -22.68 0.05 -3.63
CA ASP A 233 -22.92 1.36 -4.26
C ASP A 233 -21.99 2.46 -3.68
N GLU A 234 -20.77 2.12 -3.30
CA GLU A 234 -19.80 3.03 -2.69
C GLU A 234 -19.14 3.94 -3.71
N ILE A 235 -19.03 5.22 -3.36
CA ILE A 235 -18.30 6.19 -4.18
C ILE A 235 -16.81 5.88 -4.08
N ARG A 236 -16.18 5.67 -5.26
CA ARG A 236 -14.75 5.37 -5.39
C ARG A 236 -14.00 6.50 -6.06
N GLN A 237 -12.75 6.64 -5.71
CA GLN A 237 -11.84 7.64 -6.26
C GLN A 237 -10.47 7.00 -6.58
N SER A 238 -9.64 7.68 -7.36
CA SER A 238 -8.25 7.28 -7.55
C SER A 238 -7.47 7.29 -6.22
N PHE A 239 -6.55 6.36 -6.05
CA PHE A 239 -5.64 6.40 -4.92
C PHE A 239 -4.80 7.68 -4.88
N LEU A 240 -4.48 8.27 -6.02
CA LEU A 240 -3.76 9.55 -6.11
C LEU A 240 -4.58 10.74 -5.59
N GLU A 241 -5.91 10.65 -5.59
CA GLU A 241 -6.78 11.65 -4.93
C GLU A 241 -6.91 11.41 -3.43
N TYR A 242 -6.64 10.20 -2.98
CA TYR A 242 -6.70 9.85 -1.57
C TYR A 242 -5.49 10.36 -0.79
N ILE A 243 -4.31 10.44 -1.41
CA ILE A 243 -3.06 10.89 -0.80
C ILE A 243 -2.93 12.42 -0.80
N SER A 244 -2.09 12.95 0.09
CA SER A 244 -1.82 14.38 0.19
C SER A 244 -1.04 14.90 -1.02
N GLU A 245 -1.36 16.09 -1.52
CA GLU A 245 -0.59 16.78 -2.57
C GLU A 245 0.86 17.14 -2.16
N GLN A 246 1.15 17.09 -0.85
CA GLN A 246 2.52 17.26 -0.35
C GLN A 246 3.40 16.02 -0.57
N THR A 247 2.82 14.90 -1.00
CA THR A 247 3.54 13.66 -1.27
C THR A 247 4.58 13.88 -2.36
N LEU A 248 5.80 13.41 -2.14
CA LEU A 248 6.82 13.31 -3.19
C LEU A 248 6.55 12.02 -3.99
N PHE A 249 6.28 12.19 -5.27
CA PHE A 249 6.07 11.07 -6.18
C PHE A 249 7.42 10.65 -6.77
N ILE A 250 7.80 9.39 -6.58
CA ILE A 250 9.01 8.79 -7.14
C ILE A 250 8.58 7.72 -8.12
N GLY A 251 8.77 7.98 -9.42
CA GLY A 251 8.42 7.03 -10.48
C GLY A 251 9.66 6.44 -11.13
N LYS A 252 9.71 5.11 -11.25
CA LYS A 252 10.77 4.42 -11.99
C LYS A 252 10.26 3.94 -13.33
N ASP A 253 11.02 4.21 -14.40
CA ASP A 253 10.77 3.74 -15.78
C ASP A 253 9.32 3.99 -16.26
N MET A 254 8.82 5.21 -16.03
CA MET A 254 7.43 5.60 -16.28
C MET A 254 7.02 5.61 -17.77
N GLY A 255 7.93 5.34 -18.69
CA GLY A 255 7.67 5.42 -20.14
C GLY A 255 6.63 4.44 -20.69
N PHE A 256 6.28 3.39 -19.93
CA PHE A 256 5.27 2.41 -20.31
C PHE A 256 4.01 2.43 -19.42
N PHE A 257 3.93 3.39 -18.50
CA PHE A 257 2.85 3.46 -17.52
C PHE A 257 1.48 3.64 -18.19
N ASP A 258 1.36 4.59 -19.12
CA ASP A 258 0.14 4.90 -19.87
C ASP A 258 -0.35 3.69 -20.66
N ALA A 259 0.52 3.10 -21.49
CA ALA A 259 0.17 1.93 -22.30
C ALA A 259 -0.24 0.72 -21.42
N LYS A 260 0.36 0.57 -20.23
CA LYS A 260 0.00 -0.50 -19.30
C LYS A 260 -1.40 -0.28 -18.72
N ILE A 261 -1.72 0.93 -18.29
CA ILE A 261 -3.05 1.28 -17.75
C ILE A 261 -4.12 1.17 -18.84
N GLU A 262 -3.87 1.67 -20.07
CA GLU A 262 -4.79 1.54 -21.19
C GLU A 262 -5.12 0.09 -21.50
N LYS A 263 -4.11 -0.78 -21.52
CA LYS A 263 -4.31 -2.22 -21.73
C LYS A 263 -5.16 -2.86 -20.63
N LEU A 264 -4.95 -2.47 -19.36
CA LEU A 264 -5.75 -2.95 -18.24
C LEU A 264 -7.20 -2.49 -18.36
N PHE A 265 -7.43 -1.22 -18.72
CA PHE A 265 -8.76 -0.65 -18.89
C PHE A 265 -9.51 -1.31 -20.07
N ALA A 266 -8.85 -1.49 -21.20
CA ALA A 266 -9.42 -2.19 -22.35
C ALA A 266 -9.81 -3.64 -22.00
N LYS A 267 -8.97 -4.34 -21.24
CA LYS A 267 -9.29 -5.69 -20.76
C LYS A 267 -10.47 -5.70 -19.81
N ALA A 268 -10.57 -4.76 -18.88
CA ALA A 268 -11.70 -4.63 -17.97
C ALA A 268 -13.01 -4.39 -18.73
N THR A 269 -12.97 -3.49 -19.73
CA THR A 269 -14.11 -3.19 -20.60
C THR A 269 -14.56 -4.40 -21.41
N ASP A 270 -13.62 -5.15 -22.01
CA ASP A 270 -13.92 -6.37 -22.77
C ASP A 270 -14.59 -7.43 -21.89
N ILE A 271 -14.08 -7.64 -20.67
CA ILE A 271 -14.70 -8.57 -19.72
C ILE A 271 -16.10 -8.11 -19.35
N TYR A 272 -16.28 -6.82 -19.01
CA TYR A 272 -17.57 -6.26 -18.64
C TYR A 272 -18.63 -6.45 -19.74
N GLN A 273 -18.28 -6.22 -21.01
CA GLN A 273 -19.18 -6.39 -22.16
C GLN A 273 -19.60 -7.85 -22.38
N LYS A 274 -18.81 -8.81 -21.93
CA LYS A 274 -19.08 -10.26 -22.05
C LYS A 274 -19.87 -10.83 -20.88
N LEU A 275 -20.11 -10.05 -19.83
CA LEU A 275 -20.90 -10.49 -18.68
C LEU A 275 -22.38 -10.65 -19.05
N PRO A 276 -23.09 -11.65 -18.48
CA PRO A 276 -24.53 -11.79 -18.67
C PRO A 276 -25.31 -10.56 -18.20
N ASN A 277 -26.29 -10.10 -18.98
CA ASN A 277 -27.11 -8.92 -18.68
C ASN A 277 -27.93 -9.04 -17.38
N GLU A 278 -28.11 -10.26 -16.86
CA GLU A 278 -28.89 -10.54 -15.66
C GLU A 278 -28.19 -10.14 -14.36
N VAL A 279 -26.86 -9.90 -14.41
CA VAL A 279 -26.06 -9.50 -13.25
C VAL A 279 -25.75 -8.02 -13.34
N LYS A 280 -26.46 -7.18 -12.54
CA LYS A 280 -26.13 -5.76 -12.41
C LYS A 280 -24.72 -5.64 -11.80
N ARG A 281 -23.76 -5.15 -12.59
CA ARG A 281 -22.39 -4.92 -12.11
C ARG A 281 -21.98 -3.47 -12.36
N THR A 282 -21.12 -2.99 -11.49
CA THR A 282 -20.56 -1.64 -11.56
C THR A 282 -19.72 -1.50 -12.84
N PRO A 283 -19.92 -0.46 -13.65
CA PRO A 283 -19.17 -0.26 -14.90
C PRO A 283 -17.67 0.01 -14.65
N PRO A 284 -16.81 -0.28 -15.65
CA PRO A 284 -15.36 -0.15 -15.50
C PRO A 284 -14.91 1.24 -15.05
N GLU A 285 -15.56 2.29 -15.51
CA GLU A 285 -15.24 3.69 -15.21
C GLU A 285 -15.44 4.03 -13.72
N GLU A 286 -16.30 3.32 -13.03
CA GLU A 286 -16.53 3.51 -11.58
C GLU A 286 -15.52 2.74 -10.72
N LEU A 287 -14.98 1.64 -11.24
CA LEU A 287 -14.06 0.76 -10.52
C LEU A 287 -12.59 1.01 -10.81
N TYR A 288 -12.28 1.49 -12.02
CA TYR A 288 -10.93 1.59 -12.54
C TYR A 288 -10.61 2.99 -13.05
N CYS A 289 -9.33 3.34 -13.04
CA CYS A 289 -8.81 4.61 -13.51
C CYS A 289 -8.40 4.51 -15.00
N GLN A 290 -8.63 5.58 -15.76
CA GLN A 290 -8.06 5.73 -17.09
C GLN A 290 -6.64 6.30 -17.01
N ALA A 291 -5.80 5.98 -18.01
CA ALA A 291 -4.41 6.44 -18.06
C ALA A 291 -4.32 7.98 -18.06
N THR A 292 -5.17 8.63 -18.84
CA THR A 292 -5.22 10.10 -18.94
C THR A 292 -5.49 10.79 -17.61
N ASP A 293 -6.34 10.19 -16.77
CA ASP A 293 -6.69 10.76 -15.48
C ASP A 293 -5.56 10.56 -14.46
N LEU A 294 -4.97 9.36 -14.42
CA LEU A 294 -3.82 9.09 -13.55
C LEU A 294 -2.64 9.99 -13.91
N LEU A 295 -2.32 10.17 -15.19
CA LEU A 295 -1.23 11.05 -15.61
C LEU A 295 -1.47 12.51 -15.22
N LYS A 296 -2.71 13.03 -15.36
CA LYS A 296 -3.07 14.37 -14.88
C LYS A 296 -2.91 14.49 -13.37
N GLN A 297 -3.31 13.47 -12.62
CA GLN A 297 -3.18 13.46 -11.16
C GLN A 297 -1.71 13.40 -10.72
N ILE A 298 -0.86 12.59 -11.39
CA ILE A 298 0.58 12.51 -11.12
C ILE A 298 1.25 13.90 -11.29
N GLN A 299 0.79 14.71 -12.27
CA GLN A 299 1.32 16.06 -12.49
C GLN A 299 1.07 17.03 -11.32
N ARG A 300 0.16 16.73 -10.40
CA ARG A 300 -0.12 17.54 -9.20
C ARG A 300 0.96 17.40 -8.14
N PHE A 301 1.75 16.34 -8.19
CA PHE A 301 2.83 16.06 -7.24
C PHE A 301 4.16 16.59 -7.74
N GLN A 302 5.05 16.94 -6.82
CA GLN A 302 6.45 17.07 -7.15
C GLN A 302 7.01 15.67 -7.46
N GLN A 303 7.76 15.54 -8.56
CA GLN A 303 8.18 14.25 -9.10
C GLN A 303 9.70 14.10 -9.07
N VAL A 304 10.15 12.89 -8.73
CA VAL A 304 11.50 12.39 -9.01
C VAL A 304 11.34 11.19 -9.94
N ASN A 305 11.75 11.38 -11.20
CA ASN A 305 11.71 10.30 -12.19
C ASN A 305 13.06 9.58 -12.22
N ILE A 306 13.04 8.29 -12.00
CA ILE A 306 14.24 7.44 -12.00
C ILE A 306 14.25 6.62 -13.28
N ASN A 307 15.27 6.82 -14.11
CA ASN A 307 15.41 6.15 -15.38
C ASN A 307 16.74 5.39 -15.44
N ALA A 308 16.71 4.22 -16.09
CA ALA A 308 17.90 3.37 -16.16
C ALA A 308 19.04 4.01 -16.99
N THR A 309 18.73 4.71 -18.09
CA THR A 309 19.76 5.09 -19.10
C THR A 309 19.61 6.45 -19.77
N THR A 310 18.45 7.06 -19.87
CA THR A 310 18.28 8.33 -20.60
C THR A 310 17.17 9.20 -20.02
N PRO A 311 17.40 10.53 -19.92
CA PRO A 311 16.34 11.44 -19.47
C PRO A 311 15.17 11.47 -20.46
N THR A 312 13.96 11.40 -19.93
CA THR A 312 12.73 11.42 -20.76
C THR A 312 12.34 12.84 -21.20
N SER A 313 12.96 13.88 -20.68
CA SER A 313 12.60 15.27 -20.98
C SER A 313 13.82 16.18 -21.01
N LYS A 314 13.93 16.99 -22.08
CA LYS A 314 15.03 17.99 -22.26
C LYS A 314 15.00 19.18 -21.27
N ASN A 315 13.93 19.35 -20.50
CA ASN A 315 13.71 20.52 -19.66
C ASN A 315 13.75 20.24 -18.15
N LYS A 316 14.07 19.02 -17.71
CA LYS A 316 14.18 18.68 -16.29
C LYS A 316 15.64 18.61 -15.87
N LYS A 317 15.93 19.03 -14.63
CA LYS A 317 17.27 18.92 -14.08
C LYS A 317 17.62 17.48 -13.77
N GLU A 318 18.73 17.02 -14.36
CA GLU A 318 19.22 15.64 -14.21
C GLU A 318 20.27 15.56 -13.09
N PHE A 319 20.20 14.47 -12.33
CA PHE A 319 21.13 14.07 -11.28
C PHE A 319 21.63 12.66 -11.57
N SER A 320 22.88 12.55 -12.05
CA SER A 320 23.47 11.27 -12.42
C SER A 320 24.29 10.70 -11.27
N PHE A 321 23.89 9.50 -10.83
CA PHE A 321 24.62 8.67 -9.88
C PHE A 321 25.43 7.63 -10.65
N HIS A 322 26.72 7.58 -10.46
CA HIS A 322 27.59 6.64 -11.15
C HIS A 322 27.76 5.34 -10.34
N THR A 323 26.65 4.67 -10.02
CA THR A 323 26.71 3.39 -9.32
C THR A 323 26.82 2.24 -10.32
N THR A 324 27.56 1.21 -9.95
CA THR A 324 27.77 0.02 -10.78
C THR A 324 27.08 -1.19 -10.14
N PRO A 325 26.44 -2.06 -10.93
CA PRO A 325 25.90 -3.31 -10.40
C PRO A 325 27.01 -4.16 -9.79
N GLN A 326 26.69 -4.87 -8.71
CA GLN A 326 27.62 -5.84 -8.14
C GLN A 326 27.91 -6.93 -9.19
N PRO A 327 29.18 -7.28 -9.43
CA PRO A 327 29.52 -8.38 -10.32
C PRO A 327 28.96 -9.71 -9.82
N SER A 328 28.61 -10.59 -10.75
CA SER A 328 28.22 -11.95 -10.38
C SER A 328 29.48 -12.76 -10.04
N PHE A 329 29.55 -13.24 -8.81
CA PHE A 329 30.69 -14.06 -8.35
C PHE A 329 30.52 -15.55 -8.58
N ASN A 330 29.34 -16.01 -9.05
CA ASN A 330 29.01 -17.41 -9.38
C ASN A 330 29.51 -18.43 -8.33
N LYS A 331 29.36 -18.13 -7.04
CA LYS A 331 29.86 -18.92 -5.90
C LYS A 331 31.41 -19.03 -5.81
N GLN A 332 32.15 -18.20 -6.53
CA GLN A 332 33.61 -18.15 -6.48
C GLN A 332 34.04 -17.11 -5.41
N PHE A 333 34.32 -17.57 -4.21
CA PHE A 333 34.71 -16.70 -3.07
C PHE A 333 35.99 -15.93 -3.31
N GLU A 334 36.93 -16.46 -4.09
CA GLU A 334 38.19 -15.77 -4.44
C GLU A 334 37.93 -14.50 -5.26
N LEU A 335 36.98 -14.53 -6.20
CA LEU A 335 36.57 -13.34 -6.96
C LEU A 335 35.90 -12.29 -6.06
N LEU A 336 35.09 -12.74 -5.10
CA LEU A 336 34.47 -11.85 -4.11
C LEU A 336 35.52 -11.15 -3.25
N ILE A 337 36.51 -11.91 -2.73
CA ILE A 337 37.58 -11.37 -1.88
C ILE A 337 38.47 -10.41 -2.72
N SER A 338 38.81 -10.76 -3.97
CA SER A 338 39.55 -9.89 -4.87
C SER A 338 38.81 -8.57 -5.15
N TYR A 339 37.48 -8.62 -5.30
CA TYR A 339 36.65 -7.43 -5.55
C TYR A 339 36.64 -6.48 -4.36
N PHE A 340 36.60 -6.99 -3.10
CA PHE A 340 36.63 -6.16 -1.91
C PHE A 340 38.02 -5.61 -1.55
N ASN A 341 39.08 -6.17 -2.12
CA ASN A 341 40.46 -5.72 -1.87
C ASN A 341 40.94 -4.68 -2.92
N ASN A 342 40.18 -4.43 -3.96
CA ASN A 342 40.42 -3.39 -4.98
C ASN A 342 39.51 -2.18 -4.75
#